data_630bc6862c7f17f288a464af1a0a760a
#
_entry.id   630bc6862c7f17f288a464af1a0a760a
#
_cell.length_a   1.000
_cell.length_b   1.000
_cell.length_c   1.000
_cell.angle_alpha   90.00
_cell.angle_beta   90.00
_cell.angle_gamma   90.00
#
_symmetry.space_group_name_H-M   'P 1'
#
loop_
_entity.id
_entity.type
_entity.pdbx_description
1 polymer ?
#
loop_
_entity_poly.entity_id
_entity_poly.type
_entity_poly.pdbx_seq_one_letter_code
_entity_poly.pdbx_strand_id
1 'polypeptide(L)'
;LDKVPSYAIVNDAVNIAKKINVKYAGLTNAVLHKVKPIETDNVALKYSLPDWLYKMWVSQYGQEKALVMASASVNILPMYVRRNALRTREADFDLDPFVCVQDPLYIYTGNDYFHHDYYQKGYMSAQDEGSFAIAKFVDPKENERILDCCAAPGTKTMAMAERMHNKGHIDSYDLHAHRKDLIESDAKRLGIDIVHAGVQDATTFKSSVLYDRILCDVPCSGYGVLSRKPDIKLHMAPEDMDTLIPLQYSILNNVCQYVKVGGVLVYSTCTMNKKENEKQIEKFLKTHEEFSLVDEKNIFSDTRQDGFYMAKLVRK
;
A
#
# COMPACT_ATOMS: atom_id res chain seq x y z
N LEU A 1 -15.73 -13.20 10.12
CA LEU A 1 -16.57 -14.40 10.33
C LEU A 1 -17.55 -14.23 11.48
N ASP A 2 -17.26 -13.37 12.47
CA ASP A 2 -18.10 -13.20 13.67
C ASP A 2 -19.54 -12.71 13.40
N LYS A 3 -19.81 -12.24 12.19
CA LYS A 3 -21.15 -11.81 11.75
C LYS A 3 -21.92 -12.91 10.99
N VAL A 4 -21.29 -14.04 10.67
CA VAL A 4 -21.91 -15.14 9.94
C VAL A 4 -22.17 -16.29 10.90
N PRO A 5 -23.41 -16.79 11.01
CA PRO A 5 -23.72 -17.93 11.87
C PRO A 5 -22.88 -19.16 11.50
N SER A 6 -22.40 -19.88 12.51
CA SER A 6 -21.52 -21.05 12.31
C SER A 6 -22.12 -22.13 11.39
N TYR A 7 -23.44 -22.37 11.48
CA TYR A 7 -24.12 -23.32 10.61
C TYR A 7 -24.07 -22.91 9.13
N ALA A 8 -24.13 -21.61 8.82
CA ALA A 8 -24.04 -21.12 7.44
C ALA A 8 -22.62 -21.34 6.90
N ILE A 9 -21.59 -21.04 7.70
CA ILE A 9 -20.18 -21.27 7.34
C ILE A 9 -19.93 -22.76 7.05
N VAL A 10 -20.42 -23.64 7.93
CA VAL A 10 -20.28 -25.10 7.75
C VAL A 10 -20.99 -25.56 6.49
N ASN A 11 -22.23 -25.10 6.24
CA ASN A 11 -22.99 -25.46 5.06
C ASN A 11 -22.28 -25.03 3.77
N ASP A 12 -21.78 -23.81 3.70
CA ASP A 12 -21.07 -23.32 2.52
C ASP A 12 -19.77 -24.09 2.28
N ALA A 13 -18.98 -24.35 3.33
CA ALA A 13 -17.77 -25.16 3.23
C ALA A 13 -18.06 -26.58 2.73
N VAL A 14 -19.12 -27.22 3.23
CA VAL A 14 -19.57 -28.56 2.78
C VAL A 14 -20.02 -28.52 1.30
N ASN A 15 -20.70 -27.45 0.89
CA ASN A 15 -21.13 -27.29 -0.50
C ASN A 15 -19.94 -27.07 -1.45
N ILE A 16 -18.92 -26.33 -1.04
CA ILE A 16 -17.66 -26.17 -1.78
C ILE A 16 -16.94 -27.52 -1.88
N ALA A 17 -16.81 -28.24 -0.77
CA ALA A 17 -16.19 -29.56 -0.75
C ALA A 17 -16.90 -30.55 -1.68
N LYS A 18 -18.24 -30.55 -1.74
CA LYS A 18 -19.03 -31.36 -2.68
C LYS A 18 -18.72 -31.06 -4.14
N LYS A 19 -18.48 -29.79 -4.50
CA LYS A 19 -18.11 -29.39 -5.87
C LYS A 19 -16.76 -29.99 -6.30
N ILE A 20 -15.84 -30.12 -5.34
CA ILE A 20 -14.51 -30.73 -5.58
C ILE A 20 -14.65 -32.26 -5.65
N ASN A 21 -15.25 -32.89 -4.64
CA ASN A 21 -15.54 -34.30 -4.56
C ASN A 21 -16.63 -34.56 -3.50
N VAL A 22 -17.72 -35.23 -3.91
CA VAL A 22 -18.87 -35.53 -3.04
C VAL A 22 -18.45 -36.30 -1.77
N LYS A 23 -17.41 -37.14 -1.86
CA LYS A 23 -16.89 -37.92 -0.72
C LYS A 23 -16.28 -37.01 0.39
N TYR A 24 -15.87 -35.79 0.07
CA TYR A 24 -15.31 -34.88 1.06
C TYR A 24 -16.36 -34.21 1.96
N ALA A 25 -17.62 -34.21 1.56
CA ALA A 25 -18.71 -33.57 2.29
C ALA A 25 -18.82 -34.01 3.76
N GLY A 26 -18.82 -35.33 3.97
CA GLY A 26 -18.92 -35.90 5.32
C GLY A 26 -17.71 -35.56 6.21
N LEU A 27 -16.50 -35.66 5.65
CA LEU A 27 -15.27 -35.31 6.36
C LEU A 27 -15.25 -33.82 6.70
N THR A 28 -15.54 -32.94 5.75
CA THR A 28 -15.60 -31.51 5.94
C THR A 28 -16.58 -31.12 7.07
N ASN A 29 -17.79 -31.68 7.02
CA ASN A 29 -18.79 -31.45 8.05
C ASN A 29 -18.30 -31.92 9.45
N ALA A 30 -17.76 -33.15 9.53
CA ALA A 30 -17.28 -33.70 10.80
C ALA A 30 -16.10 -32.92 11.39
N VAL A 31 -15.18 -32.44 10.55
CA VAL A 31 -14.05 -31.62 10.99
C VAL A 31 -14.53 -30.27 11.50
N LEU A 32 -15.37 -29.57 10.72
CA LEU A 32 -15.80 -28.21 11.07
C LEU A 32 -16.63 -28.16 12.36
N HIS A 33 -17.45 -29.19 12.62
CA HIS A 33 -18.17 -29.26 13.90
C HIS A 33 -17.27 -29.52 15.12
N LYS A 34 -16.04 -29.96 14.90
CA LYS A 34 -15.04 -30.17 15.98
C LYS A 34 -14.09 -28.98 16.18
N VAL A 35 -14.16 -27.98 15.30
CA VAL A 35 -13.34 -26.77 15.44
C VAL A 35 -13.75 -26.04 16.72
N LYS A 36 -12.76 -25.78 17.58
CA LYS A 36 -12.91 -25.01 18.81
C LYS A 36 -11.93 -23.86 18.79
N PRO A 37 -12.22 -22.72 19.44
CA PRO A 37 -11.24 -21.68 19.68
C PRO A 37 -9.99 -22.29 20.35
N ILE A 38 -8.82 -21.89 19.90
CA ILE A 38 -7.56 -22.31 20.48
C ILE A 38 -7.13 -21.24 21.48
N GLU A 39 -7.09 -21.60 22.76
CA GLU A 39 -6.43 -20.81 23.78
C GLU A 39 -4.93 -21.09 23.69
N THR A 40 -4.14 -20.08 23.40
CA THR A 40 -2.70 -20.24 23.22
C THR A 40 -1.96 -18.94 23.56
N ASP A 41 -0.80 -19.09 24.20
CA ASP A 41 0.15 -18.00 24.42
C ASP A 41 1.06 -17.77 23.18
N ASN A 42 1.01 -18.67 22.20
CA ASN A 42 1.73 -18.50 20.96
C ASN A 42 1.09 -17.39 20.11
N VAL A 43 1.74 -16.23 20.05
CA VAL A 43 1.26 -15.03 19.34
C VAL A 43 1.07 -15.29 17.87
N ALA A 44 1.96 -16.04 17.21
CA ALA A 44 1.82 -16.34 15.78
C ALA A 44 0.54 -17.13 15.50
N LEU A 45 0.26 -18.17 16.28
CA LEU A 45 -0.99 -18.94 16.17
C LEU A 45 -2.22 -18.07 16.48
N LYS A 46 -2.17 -17.28 17.57
CA LYS A 46 -3.27 -16.41 18.00
C LYS A 46 -3.71 -15.44 16.90
N TYR A 47 -2.77 -14.90 16.13
CA TYR A 47 -3.04 -13.91 15.08
C TYR A 47 -2.91 -14.49 13.66
N SER A 48 -2.90 -15.82 13.53
CA SER A 48 -2.82 -16.51 12.24
C SER A 48 -1.65 -16.04 11.38
N LEU A 49 -0.48 -15.89 11.99
CA LEU A 49 0.77 -15.51 11.32
C LEU A 49 1.68 -16.72 11.14
N PRO A 50 2.49 -16.76 10.07
CA PRO A 50 3.63 -17.66 10.02
C PRO A 50 4.59 -17.36 11.18
N ASP A 51 5.07 -18.40 11.84
CA ASP A 51 5.96 -18.27 13.02
C ASP A 51 7.26 -17.50 12.71
N TRP A 52 7.82 -17.74 11.51
CA TRP A 52 9.01 -17.03 11.04
C TRP A 52 8.78 -15.51 10.89
N LEU A 53 7.60 -15.09 10.44
CA LEU A 53 7.28 -13.67 10.26
C LEU A 53 7.21 -12.94 11.61
N TYR A 54 6.52 -13.52 12.58
CA TYR A 54 6.47 -12.96 13.93
C TYR A 54 7.87 -12.89 14.58
N LYS A 55 8.66 -13.96 14.47
CA LYS A 55 10.06 -13.99 14.96
C LYS A 55 10.93 -12.92 14.27
N MET A 56 10.76 -12.72 12.98
CA MET A 56 11.44 -11.65 12.24
C MET A 56 11.07 -10.28 12.79
N TRP A 57 9.80 -9.99 13.02
CA TRP A 57 9.37 -8.72 13.60
C TRP A 57 9.92 -8.51 15.02
N VAL A 58 9.89 -9.53 15.85
CA VAL A 58 10.49 -9.46 17.20
C VAL A 58 11.98 -9.12 17.12
N SER A 59 12.72 -9.79 16.24
CA SER A 59 14.16 -9.56 16.05
C SER A 59 14.46 -8.15 15.52
N GLN A 60 13.62 -7.61 14.63
CA GLN A 60 13.89 -6.33 13.98
C GLN A 60 13.36 -5.12 14.75
N TYR A 61 12.22 -5.24 15.41
CA TYR A 61 11.49 -4.11 16.01
C TYR A 61 11.20 -4.25 17.49
N GLY A 62 11.55 -5.40 18.09
CA GLY A 62 11.27 -5.72 19.49
C GLY A 62 9.86 -6.31 19.70
N GLN A 63 9.69 -6.96 20.84
CA GLN A 63 8.49 -7.74 21.14
C GLN A 63 7.21 -6.90 21.20
N GLU A 64 7.27 -5.71 21.77
CA GLU A 64 6.11 -4.83 21.92
C GLU A 64 5.54 -4.42 20.55
N LYS A 65 6.38 -3.88 19.65
CA LYS A 65 5.95 -3.50 18.30
C LYS A 65 5.50 -4.70 17.48
N ALA A 66 6.21 -5.83 17.60
CA ALA A 66 5.82 -7.06 16.92
C ALA A 66 4.42 -7.55 17.35
N LEU A 67 4.08 -7.42 18.64
CA LEU A 67 2.76 -7.79 19.15
C LEU A 67 1.67 -6.87 18.63
N VAL A 68 1.92 -5.54 18.57
CA VAL A 68 0.98 -4.58 17.98
C VAL A 68 0.72 -4.90 16.52
N MET A 69 1.76 -5.11 15.71
CA MET A 69 1.63 -5.48 14.29
C MET A 69 0.92 -6.83 14.11
N ALA A 70 1.19 -7.81 14.96
CA ALA A 70 0.52 -9.10 14.94
C ALA A 70 -0.98 -8.95 15.19
N SER A 71 -1.38 -8.20 16.21
CA SER A 71 -2.78 -7.93 16.50
C SER A 71 -3.47 -7.14 15.39
N ALA A 72 -2.79 -6.13 14.84
CA ALA A 72 -3.27 -5.33 13.71
C ALA A 72 -3.60 -6.20 12.49
N SER A 73 -2.82 -7.25 12.24
CA SER A 73 -2.94 -8.10 11.03
C SER A 73 -4.25 -8.88 10.90
N VAL A 74 -5.08 -8.91 11.93
CA VAL A 74 -6.43 -9.55 11.94
C VAL A 74 -7.56 -8.56 12.19
N ASN A 75 -7.26 -7.28 12.39
CA ASN A 75 -8.27 -6.26 12.61
C ASN A 75 -8.92 -5.83 11.29
N ILE A 76 -10.16 -5.37 11.39
CA ILE A 76 -10.85 -4.70 10.27
C ILE A 76 -10.53 -3.21 10.39
N LEU A 77 -9.70 -2.72 9.47
CA LEU A 77 -9.35 -1.30 9.44
C LEU A 77 -10.50 -0.45 8.90
N PRO A 78 -10.60 0.82 9.33
CA PRO A 78 -11.53 1.77 8.76
C PRO A 78 -11.30 1.94 7.25
N MET A 79 -12.36 2.27 6.54
CA MET A 79 -12.26 2.67 5.15
C MET A 79 -11.92 4.15 5.07
N TYR A 80 -10.67 4.44 4.78
CA TYR A 80 -10.23 5.82 4.54
C TYR A 80 -10.54 6.26 3.12
N VAL A 81 -10.99 7.50 2.99
CA VAL A 81 -11.21 8.17 1.71
C VAL A 81 -10.50 9.51 1.73
N ARG A 82 -9.91 9.86 0.60
CA ARG A 82 -9.35 11.18 0.35
C ARG A 82 -10.35 12.00 -0.45
N ARG A 83 -10.70 13.16 0.07
CA ARG A 83 -11.48 14.19 -0.63
C ARG A 83 -10.65 14.77 -1.78
N ASN A 84 -11.24 14.89 -2.97
CA ASN A 84 -10.62 15.57 -4.11
C ASN A 84 -10.75 17.10 -3.93
N ALA A 85 -9.68 17.71 -3.46
CA ALA A 85 -9.64 19.15 -3.18
C ALA A 85 -9.75 20.03 -4.45
N LEU A 86 -9.56 19.46 -5.64
CA LEU A 86 -9.75 20.19 -6.93
C LEU A 86 -11.22 20.40 -7.27
N ARG A 87 -12.13 19.59 -6.72
CA ARG A 87 -13.54 19.54 -7.10
C ARG A 87 -14.50 19.84 -5.96
N THR A 88 -14.03 19.78 -4.72
CA THR A 88 -14.88 19.89 -3.53
C THR A 88 -14.22 20.74 -2.47
N ARG A 89 -15.06 21.35 -1.62
CA ARG A 89 -14.62 22.06 -0.42
C ARG A 89 -14.70 21.12 0.78
N GLU A 90 -14.02 21.44 1.86
CA GLU A 90 -14.09 20.70 3.12
C GLU A 90 -15.54 20.57 3.64
N ALA A 91 -16.31 21.66 3.61
CA ALA A 91 -17.71 21.67 4.02
C ALA A 91 -18.63 20.70 3.25
N ASP A 92 -18.24 20.27 2.06
CA ASP A 92 -19.00 19.29 1.27
C ASP A 92 -18.87 17.87 1.89
N PHE A 93 -17.93 17.66 2.82
CA PHE A 93 -17.67 16.39 3.53
C PHE A 93 -18.01 16.49 5.04
N ASP A 94 -18.55 17.61 5.51
CA ASP A 94 -19.00 17.79 6.89
C ASP A 94 -20.43 17.23 7.08
N LEU A 95 -20.61 15.96 6.72
CA LEU A 95 -21.90 15.26 6.81
C LEU A 95 -21.70 13.73 6.84
N ASP A 96 -22.69 13.01 7.39
CA ASP A 96 -22.74 11.55 7.31
C ASP A 96 -22.78 11.10 5.82
N PRO A 97 -22.03 10.09 5.37
CA PRO A 97 -21.27 9.10 6.16
C PRO A 97 -19.75 9.39 6.28
N PHE A 98 -19.32 10.63 6.37
CA PHE A 98 -17.91 10.99 6.45
C PHE A 98 -17.54 11.48 7.85
N VAL A 99 -16.43 10.95 8.39
CA VAL A 99 -15.85 11.40 9.66
C VAL A 99 -14.46 11.96 9.36
N CYS A 100 -14.26 13.24 9.61
CA CYS A 100 -12.97 13.90 9.38
C CYS A 100 -11.89 13.32 10.30
N VAL A 101 -10.77 12.93 9.69
CA VAL A 101 -9.54 12.56 10.41
C VAL A 101 -8.59 13.76 10.41
N GLN A 102 -8.24 14.21 9.24
CA GLN A 102 -7.47 15.41 8.94
C GLN A 102 -7.65 15.70 7.46
N ASP A 103 -8.31 16.81 7.09
CA ASP A 103 -8.52 17.14 5.67
C ASP A 103 -7.21 17.02 4.85
N PRO A 104 -7.26 16.38 3.71
CA PRO A 104 -8.41 15.83 2.97
C PRO A 104 -8.76 14.35 3.29
N LEU A 105 -8.34 13.78 4.42
CA LEU A 105 -8.64 12.40 4.80
C LEU A 105 -9.85 12.31 5.73
N TYR A 106 -10.73 11.39 5.40
CA TYR A 106 -11.95 11.06 6.12
C TYR A 106 -12.09 9.55 6.27
N ILE A 107 -12.82 9.10 7.30
CA ILE A 107 -13.33 7.73 7.39
C ILE A 107 -14.71 7.71 6.75
N TYR A 108 -14.92 6.79 5.83
CA TYR A 108 -16.22 6.51 5.23
C TYR A 108 -16.91 5.40 6.02
N THR A 109 -18.07 5.72 6.60
CA THR A 109 -18.86 4.79 7.42
C THR A 109 -20.03 4.16 6.67
N GLY A 110 -20.25 4.53 5.41
CA GLY A 110 -21.30 3.97 4.57
C GLY A 110 -20.98 2.55 4.06
N ASN A 111 -21.99 1.91 3.47
CA ASN A 111 -21.89 0.50 3.08
C ASN A 111 -21.51 0.29 1.61
N ASP A 112 -21.75 1.26 0.73
CA ASP A 112 -21.62 1.10 -0.72
C ASP A 112 -20.77 2.22 -1.33
N TYR A 113 -19.47 2.12 -1.10
CA TYR A 113 -18.51 3.13 -1.54
C TYR A 113 -18.50 3.36 -3.05
N PHE A 114 -18.45 2.27 -3.85
CA PHE A 114 -18.28 2.38 -5.29
C PHE A 114 -19.52 2.92 -6.02
N HIS A 115 -20.71 2.75 -5.45
CA HIS A 115 -21.95 3.32 -5.99
C HIS A 115 -22.32 4.66 -5.35
N HIS A 116 -21.54 5.12 -4.38
CA HIS A 116 -21.76 6.43 -3.78
C HIS A 116 -21.52 7.54 -4.79
N ASP A 117 -22.42 8.51 -4.87
CA ASP A 117 -22.39 9.64 -5.79
C ASP A 117 -21.04 10.37 -5.80
N TYR A 118 -20.41 10.55 -4.63
CA TYR A 118 -19.13 11.24 -4.51
C TYR A 118 -17.98 10.47 -5.16
N TYR A 119 -18.01 9.14 -5.12
CA TYR A 119 -17.05 8.33 -5.87
C TYR A 119 -17.27 8.47 -7.37
N GLN A 120 -18.52 8.29 -7.82
CA GLN A 120 -18.88 8.36 -9.25
C GLN A 120 -18.56 9.73 -9.87
N LYS A 121 -18.78 10.80 -9.12
CA LYS A 121 -18.48 12.19 -9.54
C LYS A 121 -16.99 12.55 -9.43
N GLY A 122 -16.13 11.66 -8.92
CA GLY A 122 -14.72 11.93 -8.72
C GLY A 122 -14.42 12.92 -7.58
N TYR A 123 -15.30 12.99 -6.59
CA TYR A 123 -15.14 13.85 -5.42
C TYR A 123 -14.30 13.20 -4.32
N MET A 124 -14.12 11.88 -4.38
CA MET A 124 -13.31 11.14 -3.43
C MET A 124 -12.61 9.94 -4.06
N SER A 125 -11.54 9.49 -3.40
CA SER A 125 -10.82 8.25 -3.68
C SER A 125 -10.55 7.46 -2.41
N ALA A 126 -10.65 6.13 -2.47
CA ALA A 126 -10.18 5.28 -1.38
C ALA A 126 -8.66 5.39 -1.28
N GLN A 127 -8.16 5.76 -0.12
CA GLN A 127 -6.73 5.80 0.14
C GLN A 127 -6.45 5.69 1.63
N ASP A 128 -5.60 4.73 2.00
CA ASP A 128 -5.12 4.57 3.38
C ASP A 128 -4.29 5.78 3.83
N GLU A 129 -4.33 6.08 5.13
CA GLU A 129 -3.62 7.21 5.75
C GLU A 129 -2.11 7.13 5.48
N GLY A 130 -1.49 5.95 5.63
CA GLY A 130 -0.07 5.75 5.36
C GLY A 130 0.29 5.90 3.88
N SER A 131 -0.59 5.43 2.98
CA SER A 131 -0.43 5.65 1.54
C SER A 131 -0.51 7.13 1.17
N PHE A 132 -1.41 7.89 1.80
CA PHE A 132 -1.48 9.34 1.62
C PHE A 132 -0.27 10.05 2.22
N ALA A 133 0.24 9.57 3.37
CA ALA A 133 1.45 10.11 3.98
C ALA A 133 2.66 10.02 3.05
N ILE A 134 2.78 8.96 2.22
CA ILE A 134 3.85 8.86 1.21
C ILE A 134 3.71 9.98 0.16
N ALA A 135 2.52 10.22 -0.38
CA ALA A 135 2.31 11.30 -1.35
C ALA A 135 2.62 12.68 -0.74
N LYS A 136 2.28 12.90 0.54
CA LYS A 136 2.70 14.10 1.30
C LYS A 136 4.21 14.17 1.48
N PHE A 137 4.85 13.04 1.70
CA PHE A 137 6.29 12.95 1.94
C PHE A 137 7.10 13.27 0.68
N VAL A 138 6.59 12.94 -0.51
CA VAL A 138 7.17 13.41 -1.78
C VAL A 138 7.20 14.95 -1.81
N ASP A 139 6.20 15.60 -1.21
CA ASP A 139 6.05 17.06 -1.13
C ASP A 139 6.05 17.76 -2.51
N PRO A 140 5.20 17.30 -3.46
CA PRO A 140 5.17 17.81 -4.82
C PRO A 140 4.75 19.30 -4.85
N LYS A 141 5.31 20.06 -5.81
CA LYS A 141 5.00 21.48 -6.00
C LYS A 141 4.38 21.72 -7.36
N GLU A 142 3.59 22.78 -7.49
CA GLU A 142 3.07 23.22 -8.80
C GLU A 142 4.20 23.38 -9.82
N ASN A 143 3.92 23.02 -11.07
CA ASN A 143 4.82 23.13 -12.22
C ASN A 143 6.07 22.21 -12.18
N GLU A 144 6.23 21.36 -11.18
CA GLU A 144 7.28 20.35 -11.18
C GLU A 144 6.96 19.22 -12.17
N ARG A 145 8.02 18.54 -12.61
CA ARG A 145 7.95 17.28 -13.34
C ARG A 145 8.27 16.12 -12.41
N ILE A 146 7.34 15.20 -12.25
CA ILE A 146 7.43 14.08 -11.30
C ILE A 146 7.38 12.75 -12.06
N LEU A 147 8.13 11.76 -11.58
CA LEU A 147 8.01 10.36 -11.97
C LEU A 147 7.46 9.54 -10.81
N ASP A 148 6.41 8.77 -11.08
CA ASP A 148 5.94 7.67 -10.23
C ASP A 148 6.22 6.37 -10.98
N CYS A 149 7.27 5.64 -10.60
CA CYS A 149 7.82 4.55 -11.42
C CYS A 149 7.20 3.18 -11.18
N CYS A 150 6.35 3.02 -10.14
CA CYS A 150 5.60 1.81 -9.81
C CYS A 150 4.19 2.18 -9.35
N ALA A 151 3.47 2.92 -10.19
CA ALA A 151 2.37 3.79 -9.78
C ALA A 151 1.06 3.08 -9.45
N ALA A 152 0.77 1.93 -10.08
CA ALA A 152 -0.56 1.36 -9.99
C ALA A 152 -0.95 0.88 -8.57
N PRO A 153 -2.20 1.11 -8.19
CA PRO A 153 -3.36 1.55 -9.00
C PRO A 153 -3.48 3.06 -9.21
N GLY A 154 -2.51 3.90 -8.78
CA GLY A 154 -2.49 5.33 -9.06
C GLY A 154 -2.89 6.23 -7.89
N THR A 155 -3.27 5.69 -6.74
CA THR A 155 -3.79 6.50 -5.62
C THR A 155 -2.78 7.53 -5.09
N LYS A 156 -1.48 7.20 -5.07
CA LYS A 156 -0.40 8.13 -4.69
C LYS A 156 -0.17 9.18 -5.78
N THR A 157 -0.16 8.76 -7.06
CA THR A 157 -0.09 9.65 -8.23
C THR A 157 -1.19 10.70 -8.19
N MET A 158 -2.45 10.28 -7.98
CA MET A 158 -3.59 11.21 -7.91
C MET A 158 -3.47 12.17 -6.73
N ALA A 159 -3.03 11.66 -5.56
CA ALA A 159 -2.79 12.51 -4.40
C ALA A 159 -1.67 13.55 -4.64
N MET A 160 -0.62 13.19 -5.38
CA MET A 160 0.42 14.13 -5.80
C MET A 160 -0.14 15.19 -6.77
N ALA A 161 -0.93 14.78 -7.77
CA ALA A 161 -1.54 15.69 -8.73
C ALA A 161 -2.51 16.70 -8.08
N GLU A 162 -3.31 16.25 -7.11
CA GLU A 162 -4.18 17.13 -6.31
C GLU A 162 -3.37 18.16 -5.52
N ARG A 163 -2.25 17.75 -4.90
CA ARG A 163 -1.34 18.65 -4.17
C ARG A 163 -0.62 19.64 -5.06
N MET A 164 -0.42 19.30 -6.34
CA MET A 164 0.09 20.19 -7.37
C MET A 164 -1.00 21.11 -7.95
N HIS A 165 -2.21 21.08 -7.43
CA HIS A 165 -3.37 21.81 -7.94
C HIS A 165 -3.59 21.56 -9.43
N ASN A 166 -3.32 20.31 -9.89
CA ASN A 166 -3.40 19.89 -11.29
C ASN A 166 -2.56 20.77 -12.24
N LYS A 167 -1.37 21.22 -11.78
CA LYS A 167 -0.41 22.05 -12.54
C LYS A 167 0.97 21.41 -12.51
N GLY A 168 1.53 21.12 -13.68
CA GLY A 168 2.83 20.46 -13.83
C GLY A 168 2.73 19.24 -14.73
N HIS A 169 3.52 18.20 -14.43
CA HIS A 169 3.55 16.98 -15.22
C HIS A 169 3.93 15.79 -14.35
N ILE A 170 3.16 14.71 -14.39
CA ILE A 170 3.47 13.45 -13.71
C ILE A 170 3.51 12.33 -14.73
N ASP A 171 4.71 11.78 -14.97
CA ASP A 171 4.85 10.51 -15.67
C ASP A 171 4.59 9.37 -14.67
N SER A 172 3.60 8.53 -14.96
CA SER A 172 3.10 7.50 -14.05
C SER A 172 3.16 6.13 -14.73
N TYR A 173 4.11 5.28 -14.32
CA TYR A 173 4.38 4.02 -15.00
C TYR A 173 4.13 2.81 -14.11
N ASP A 174 3.68 1.73 -14.75
CA ASP A 174 3.62 0.40 -14.16
C ASP A 174 4.04 -0.65 -15.18
N LEU A 175 4.45 -1.82 -14.72
CA LEU A 175 4.93 -2.90 -15.58
C LEU A 175 3.82 -3.50 -16.46
N HIS A 176 2.56 -3.45 -16.02
CA HIS A 176 1.45 -4.16 -16.64
C HIS A 176 0.41 -3.23 -17.28
N ALA A 177 0.01 -3.50 -18.52
CA ALA A 177 -0.94 -2.68 -19.27
C ALA A 177 -2.29 -2.51 -18.54
N HIS A 178 -2.87 -3.60 -18.00
CA HIS A 178 -4.14 -3.52 -17.27
C HIS A 178 -4.06 -2.62 -16.02
N ARG A 179 -2.88 -2.47 -15.43
CA ARG A 179 -2.65 -1.58 -14.28
C ARG A 179 -2.52 -0.13 -14.71
N LYS A 180 -1.91 0.14 -15.88
CA LYS A 180 -1.90 1.46 -16.52
C LYS A 180 -3.34 1.95 -16.75
N ASP A 181 -4.25 1.08 -17.24
CA ASP A 181 -5.63 1.44 -17.51
C ASP A 181 -6.38 1.88 -16.25
N LEU A 182 -6.04 1.34 -15.07
CA LEU A 182 -6.58 1.80 -13.79
C LEU A 182 -6.15 3.24 -13.48
N ILE A 183 -4.89 3.58 -13.75
CA ILE A 183 -4.37 4.95 -13.53
C ILE A 183 -5.10 5.94 -14.43
N GLU A 184 -5.25 5.63 -15.72
CA GLU A 184 -5.95 6.49 -16.68
C GLU A 184 -7.42 6.67 -16.32
N SER A 185 -8.09 5.59 -15.95
CA SER A 185 -9.49 5.61 -15.52
C SER A 185 -9.71 6.51 -14.30
N ASP A 186 -8.81 6.39 -13.30
CA ASP A 186 -8.93 7.17 -12.07
C ASP A 186 -8.57 8.65 -12.30
N ALA A 187 -7.56 8.96 -13.11
CA ALA A 187 -7.23 10.32 -13.51
C ALA A 187 -8.43 11.01 -14.20
N LYS A 188 -9.06 10.31 -15.16
CA LYS A 188 -10.25 10.80 -15.84
C LYS A 188 -11.42 11.02 -14.88
N ARG A 189 -11.69 10.05 -13.98
CA ARG A 189 -12.77 10.15 -12.99
C ARG A 189 -12.57 11.35 -12.06
N LEU A 190 -11.33 11.58 -11.62
CA LEU A 190 -10.97 12.67 -10.71
C LEU A 190 -10.82 14.03 -11.41
N GLY A 191 -10.76 14.07 -12.76
CA GLY A 191 -10.54 15.30 -13.55
C GLY A 191 -9.10 15.81 -13.41
N ILE A 192 -8.16 14.91 -13.46
CA ILE A 192 -6.72 15.19 -13.38
C ILE A 192 -6.12 15.06 -14.78
N ASP A 193 -5.49 16.13 -15.27
CA ASP A 193 -4.99 16.22 -16.64
C ASP A 193 -3.47 16.13 -16.74
N ILE A 194 -2.75 16.33 -15.63
CA ILE A 194 -1.28 16.36 -15.60
C ILE A 194 -0.64 14.98 -15.47
N VAL A 195 -1.42 13.90 -15.35
CA VAL A 195 -0.96 12.53 -15.21
C VAL A 195 -0.91 11.84 -16.56
N HIS A 196 0.27 11.35 -16.93
CA HIS A 196 0.53 10.63 -18.16
C HIS A 196 0.92 9.19 -17.83
N ALA A 197 -0.02 8.27 -17.96
CA ALA A 197 0.19 6.87 -17.63
C ALA A 197 0.84 6.11 -18.80
N GLY A 198 1.71 5.18 -18.48
CA GLY A 198 2.38 4.33 -19.47
C GLY A 198 2.80 2.98 -18.90
N VAL A 199 3.19 2.08 -19.82
CA VAL A 199 3.74 0.77 -19.45
C VAL A 199 5.26 0.83 -19.57
N GLN A 200 5.97 0.67 -18.46
CA GLN A 200 7.41 0.70 -18.39
C GLN A 200 7.92 -0.25 -17.30
N ASP A 201 9.02 -0.90 -17.56
CA ASP A 201 9.77 -1.64 -16.54
C ASP A 201 10.75 -0.68 -15.85
N ALA A 202 10.52 -0.41 -14.57
CA ALA A 202 11.33 0.51 -13.78
C ALA A 202 12.81 0.05 -13.65
N THR A 203 13.11 -1.22 -13.84
CA THR A 203 14.50 -1.74 -13.81
C THR A 203 15.29 -1.39 -15.06
N THR A 204 14.61 -1.12 -16.17
CA THR A 204 15.21 -0.80 -17.49
C THR A 204 14.69 0.53 -18.04
N PHE A 205 13.92 1.27 -17.25
CA PHE A 205 13.38 2.58 -17.61
C PHE A 205 14.45 3.51 -18.18
N LYS A 206 14.09 4.22 -19.25
CA LYS A 206 14.92 5.25 -19.88
C LYS A 206 14.11 6.52 -20.08
N SER A 207 14.72 7.65 -19.81
CA SER A 207 14.14 8.96 -20.04
C SER A 207 15.15 9.92 -20.66
N SER A 208 14.69 10.79 -21.53
CA SER A 208 15.47 11.91 -22.06
C SER A 208 15.35 13.17 -21.20
N VAL A 209 14.51 13.13 -20.17
CA VAL A 209 14.27 14.26 -19.26
C VAL A 209 14.62 13.91 -17.82
N LEU A 210 14.95 14.92 -17.04
CA LEU A 210 15.17 14.78 -15.62
C LEU A 210 13.91 15.25 -14.85
N TYR A 211 13.73 14.70 -13.65
CA TYR A 211 12.57 14.92 -12.79
C TYR A 211 12.97 15.75 -11.56
N ASP A 212 12.08 16.63 -11.16
CA ASP A 212 12.21 17.37 -9.90
C ASP A 212 12.03 16.44 -8.71
N ARG A 213 11.10 15.46 -8.86
CA ARG A 213 10.85 14.41 -7.86
C ARG A 213 10.62 13.07 -8.52
N ILE A 214 11.07 12.03 -7.84
CA ILE A 214 10.78 10.64 -8.21
C ILE A 214 10.20 9.92 -7.00
N LEU A 215 9.07 9.23 -7.20
CA LEU A 215 8.52 8.27 -6.25
C LEU A 215 8.85 6.85 -6.73
N CYS A 216 9.55 6.10 -5.87
CA CYS A 216 9.79 4.67 -5.97
C CYS A 216 8.98 3.94 -4.91
N ASP A 217 7.67 3.73 -5.15
CA ASP A 217 6.83 2.88 -4.31
C ASP A 217 6.94 1.44 -4.79
N VAL A 218 8.05 0.79 -4.41
CA VAL A 218 8.50 -0.45 -5.05
C VAL A 218 7.65 -1.67 -4.67
N PRO A 219 7.59 -2.71 -5.56
CA PRO A 219 7.02 -3.99 -5.20
C PRO A 219 7.70 -4.55 -3.95
N CYS A 220 6.93 -5.02 -2.99
CA CYS A 220 7.44 -5.49 -1.70
C CYS A 220 6.61 -6.66 -1.16
N SER A 221 7.08 -7.26 -0.06
CA SER A 221 6.40 -8.39 0.58
C SER A 221 5.01 -8.08 1.15
N GLY A 222 4.70 -6.80 1.39
CA GLY A 222 3.37 -6.38 1.86
C GLY A 222 3.06 -6.71 3.32
N TYR A 223 4.05 -6.97 4.16
CA TYR A 223 3.81 -7.32 5.57
C TYR A 223 3.22 -6.19 6.42
N GLY A 224 3.18 -4.97 5.90
CA GLY A 224 2.50 -3.85 6.54
C GLY A 224 0.99 -3.81 6.30
N VAL A 225 0.48 -4.52 5.28
CA VAL A 225 -0.93 -4.44 4.83
C VAL A 225 -1.69 -5.77 5.00
N LEU A 226 -1.28 -6.61 5.93
CA LEU A 226 -1.85 -7.94 6.16
C LEU A 226 -3.33 -7.92 6.56
N SER A 227 -3.80 -6.86 7.16
CA SER A 227 -5.20 -6.66 7.51
C SER A 227 -6.09 -6.60 6.25
N ARG A 228 -5.61 -5.90 5.20
CA ARG A 228 -6.33 -5.75 3.93
C ARG A 228 -6.05 -6.87 2.93
N LYS A 229 -4.88 -7.51 3.05
CA LYS A 229 -4.41 -8.59 2.17
C LYS A 229 -3.99 -9.81 2.99
N PRO A 230 -4.95 -10.49 3.65
CA PRO A 230 -4.63 -11.61 4.54
C PRO A 230 -4.06 -12.83 3.81
N ASP A 231 -4.28 -12.95 2.51
CA ASP A 231 -3.72 -13.98 1.63
C ASP A 231 -2.17 -13.95 1.59
N ILE A 232 -1.53 -12.81 1.80
CA ILE A 232 -0.08 -12.70 1.90
C ILE A 232 0.47 -13.66 2.96
N LYS A 233 -0.22 -13.85 4.08
CA LYS A 233 0.19 -14.78 5.15
C LYS A 233 0.33 -16.23 4.67
N LEU A 234 -0.38 -16.60 3.60
CA LEU A 234 -0.44 -17.96 3.08
C LEU A 234 0.53 -18.22 1.92
N HIS A 235 0.94 -17.16 1.23
CA HIS A 235 1.69 -17.27 -0.02
C HIS A 235 3.14 -16.82 0.08
N MET A 236 3.47 -15.92 1.03
CA MET A 236 4.83 -15.42 1.17
C MET A 236 5.69 -16.35 2.04
N ALA A 237 6.91 -16.57 1.57
CA ALA A 237 7.94 -17.34 2.25
C ALA A 237 9.23 -16.49 2.44
N PRO A 238 10.13 -16.86 3.39
CA PRO A 238 11.39 -16.14 3.57
C PRO A 238 12.24 -16.04 2.31
N GLU A 239 12.18 -17.05 1.44
CA GLU A 239 12.93 -17.17 0.19
C GLU A 239 12.48 -16.17 -0.87
N ASP A 240 11.27 -15.65 -0.80
CA ASP A 240 10.78 -14.61 -1.72
C ASP A 240 11.63 -13.32 -1.62
N MET A 241 12.30 -13.12 -0.48
CA MET A 241 13.23 -12.00 -0.29
C MET A 241 14.44 -12.06 -1.22
N ASP A 242 14.84 -13.25 -1.67
CA ASP A 242 15.97 -13.44 -2.58
C ASP A 242 15.71 -12.84 -3.97
N THR A 243 14.44 -12.65 -4.32
CA THR A 243 14.01 -11.99 -5.57
C THR A 243 13.58 -10.56 -5.36
N LEU A 244 12.80 -10.28 -4.31
CA LEU A 244 12.25 -8.94 -4.04
C LEU A 244 13.33 -7.90 -3.71
N ILE A 245 14.29 -8.25 -2.84
CA ILE A 245 15.35 -7.32 -2.43
C ILE A 245 16.22 -6.86 -3.59
N PRO A 246 16.73 -7.77 -4.49
CA PRO A 246 17.45 -7.35 -5.70
C PRO A 246 16.60 -6.54 -6.66
N LEU A 247 15.31 -6.88 -6.84
CA LEU A 247 14.40 -6.15 -7.70
C LEU A 247 14.21 -4.70 -7.23
N GLN A 248 13.93 -4.50 -5.93
CA GLN A 248 13.78 -3.18 -5.32
C GLN A 248 15.03 -2.32 -5.51
N TYR A 249 16.20 -2.92 -5.25
CA TYR A 249 17.48 -2.23 -5.46
C TYR A 249 17.71 -1.87 -6.93
N SER A 250 17.38 -2.76 -7.86
CA SER A 250 17.51 -2.52 -9.29
C SER A 250 16.65 -1.36 -9.76
N ILE A 251 15.40 -1.28 -9.29
CA ILE A 251 14.50 -0.15 -9.57
C ILE A 251 15.11 1.15 -9.04
N LEU A 252 15.45 1.21 -7.77
CA LEU A 252 16.00 2.39 -7.12
C LEU A 252 17.28 2.87 -7.83
N ASN A 253 18.20 1.94 -8.11
CA ASN A 253 19.48 2.20 -8.78
C ASN A 253 19.30 2.69 -10.22
N ASN A 254 18.28 2.21 -10.95
CA ASN A 254 18.03 2.65 -12.31
C ASN A 254 17.40 4.05 -12.36
N VAL A 255 16.38 4.31 -11.53
CA VAL A 255 15.62 5.58 -11.66
C VAL A 255 16.34 6.77 -11.03
N CYS A 256 17.26 6.56 -10.08
CA CYS A 256 17.98 7.63 -9.40
C CYS A 256 18.75 8.57 -10.34
N GLN A 257 19.26 8.06 -11.47
CA GLN A 257 20.00 8.86 -12.46
C GLN A 257 19.15 9.98 -13.10
N TYR A 258 17.82 9.82 -13.08
CA TYR A 258 16.88 10.78 -13.67
C TYR A 258 16.41 11.86 -12.70
N VAL A 259 16.88 11.87 -11.45
CA VAL A 259 16.63 12.97 -10.51
C VAL A 259 17.51 14.17 -10.87
N LYS A 260 16.94 15.36 -10.93
CA LYS A 260 17.72 16.62 -11.08
C LYS A 260 18.67 16.83 -9.90
N VAL A 261 19.76 17.59 -10.08
CA VAL A 261 20.54 18.11 -8.96
C VAL A 261 19.63 19.02 -8.11
N GLY A 262 19.63 18.83 -6.80
CA GLY A 262 18.67 19.44 -5.87
C GLY A 262 17.30 18.77 -5.85
N GLY A 263 17.05 17.81 -6.73
CA GLY A 263 15.79 17.06 -6.80
C GLY A 263 15.65 16.00 -5.71
N VAL A 264 14.44 15.49 -5.55
CA VAL A 264 14.03 14.57 -4.49
C VAL A 264 13.77 13.18 -5.04
N LEU A 265 14.29 12.17 -4.37
CA LEU A 265 13.97 10.76 -4.58
C LEU A 265 13.32 10.21 -3.32
N VAL A 266 12.09 9.71 -3.43
CA VAL A 266 11.40 9.03 -2.33
C VAL A 266 11.32 7.55 -2.65
N TYR A 267 11.87 6.74 -1.76
CA TYR A 267 11.71 5.29 -1.74
C TYR A 267 10.64 4.93 -0.72
N SER A 268 9.70 4.06 -1.07
CA SER A 268 8.66 3.60 -0.15
C SER A 268 8.25 2.16 -0.38
N THR A 269 7.72 1.54 0.68
CA THR A 269 7.16 0.20 0.69
C THR A 269 5.93 0.13 1.59
N CYS A 270 5.06 -0.84 1.36
CA CYS A 270 3.98 -1.22 2.29
C CYS A 270 4.38 -2.45 3.14
N THR A 271 5.64 -2.55 3.54
CA THR A 271 6.13 -3.67 4.33
C THR A 271 6.88 -3.24 5.58
N MET A 272 6.80 -4.08 6.61
CA MET A 272 7.57 -3.95 7.84
C MET A 272 8.69 -5.02 7.84
N ASN A 273 9.76 -4.74 7.08
CA ASN A 273 10.95 -5.58 6.98
C ASN A 273 12.18 -4.70 6.70
N LYS A 274 13.09 -4.61 7.65
CA LYS A 274 14.31 -3.78 7.53
C LYS A 274 15.18 -4.12 6.33
N LYS A 275 15.13 -5.38 5.84
CA LYS A 275 15.89 -5.77 4.64
C LYS A 275 15.37 -5.11 3.36
N GLU A 276 14.06 -4.85 3.30
CA GLU A 276 13.40 -4.17 2.19
C GLU A 276 13.37 -2.64 2.37
N ASN A 277 13.61 -2.14 3.58
CA ASN A 277 13.48 -0.76 4.00
C ASN A 277 14.85 -0.12 4.26
N GLU A 278 15.21 0.11 5.51
CA GLU A 278 16.43 0.82 5.92
C GLU A 278 17.70 0.24 5.28
N LYS A 279 17.78 -1.10 5.14
CA LYS A 279 18.96 -1.75 4.57
C LYS A 279 19.12 -1.49 3.06
N GLN A 280 18.03 -1.26 2.32
CA GLN A 280 18.09 -0.83 0.93
C GLN A 280 18.68 0.58 0.83
N ILE A 281 18.24 1.49 1.69
CA ILE A 281 18.73 2.89 1.71
C ILE A 281 20.19 2.94 2.17
N GLU A 282 20.55 2.19 3.23
CA GLU A 282 21.96 2.09 3.67
C GLU A 282 22.87 1.58 2.55
N LYS A 283 22.43 0.57 1.79
CA LYS A 283 23.17 0.02 0.66
C LYS A 283 23.28 1.04 -0.47
N PHE A 284 22.17 1.71 -0.82
CA PHE A 284 22.11 2.71 -1.88
C PHE A 284 23.08 3.87 -1.61
N LEU A 285 23.07 4.42 -0.42
CA LEU A 285 23.93 5.56 -0.04
C LEU A 285 25.43 5.23 -0.04
N LYS A 286 25.82 3.96 0.09
CA LYS A 286 27.21 3.53 -0.03
C LYS A 286 27.75 3.58 -1.46
N THR A 287 26.87 3.54 -2.45
CA THR A 287 27.23 3.48 -3.88
C THR A 287 26.82 4.74 -4.64
N HIS A 288 26.09 5.66 -4.01
CA HIS A 288 25.58 6.90 -4.61
C HIS A 288 25.87 8.09 -3.68
N GLU A 289 27.13 8.50 -3.65
CA GLU A 289 27.61 9.60 -2.77
C GLU A 289 27.00 10.97 -3.13
N GLU A 290 26.44 11.08 -4.35
CA GLU A 290 25.69 12.24 -4.82
C GLU A 290 24.30 12.36 -4.16
N PHE A 291 23.84 11.37 -3.39
CA PHE A 291 22.60 11.45 -2.64
C PHE A 291 22.84 11.59 -1.14
N SER A 292 21.93 12.28 -0.48
CA SER A 292 21.86 12.37 1.00
C SER A 292 20.49 11.99 1.49
N LEU A 293 20.40 11.19 2.55
CA LEU A 293 19.17 10.94 3.28
C LEU A 293 18.77 12.18 4.07
N VAL A 294 17.56 12.70 3.84
CA VAL A 294 17.04 13.92 4.48
C VAL A 294 16.01 13.61 5.55
N ASP A 295 15.17 12.60 5.30
CA ASP A 295 14.13 12.19 6.24
C ASP A 295 13.79 10.70 6.00
N GLU A 296 13.43 10.00 7.08
CA GLU A 296 13.10 8.58 7.06
C GLU A 296 12.00 8.28 8.08
N LYS A 297 10.98 7.53 7.67
CA LYS A 297 9.84 7.23 8.54
C LYS A 297 9.37 5.79 8.43
N ASN A 298 9.09 5.19 9.58
CA ASN A 298 8.32 3.95 9.71
C ASN A 298 6.94 4.27 10.28
N ILE A 299 5.89 3.91 9.56
CA ILE A 299 4.52 3.88 10.04
C ILE A 299 4.22 2.42 10.37
N PHE A 300 4.10 2.09 11.65
CA PHE A 300 3.77 0.72 12.05
C PHE A 300 2.27 0.47 11.95
N SER A 301 1.90 -0.72 11.44
CA SER A 301 0.49 -1.13 11.43
C SER A 301 -0.06 -1.25 12.86
N ASP A 302 -1.25 -0.71 13.05
CA ASP A 302 -1.98 -0.75 14.32
C ASP A 302 -3.48 -1.00 14.08
N THR A 303 -4.33 -0.67 15.04
CA THR A 303 -5.78 -0.85 14.95
C THR A 303 -6.48 0.13 14.01
N ARG A 304 -5.77 1.13 13.47
CA ARG A 304 -6.33 2.19 12.64
C ARG A 304 -5.72 2.24 11.25
N GLN A 305 -4.43 1.88 11.09
CA GLN A 305 -3.69 2.09 9.85
C GLN A 305 -2.81 0.90 9.47
N ASP A 306 -2.54 0.79 8.19
CA ASP A 306 -1.54 -0.11 7.62
C ASP A 306 -0.11 0.35 7.91
N GLY A 307 0.85 -0.58 7.73
CA GLY A 307 2.27 -0.30 7.93
C GLY A 307 2.97 0.13 6.64
N PHE A 308 3.76 1.20 6.72
CA PHE A 308 4.54 1.72 5.59
C PHE A 308 5.92 2.17 6.04
N TYR A 309 6.83 2.13 5.08
CA TYR A 309 8.15 2.75 5.20
C TYR A 309 8.34 3.78 4.09
N MET A 310 9.04 4.87 4.38
CA MET A 310 9.42 5.87 3.41
C MET A 310 10.75 6.54 3.77
N ALA A 311 11.60 6.74 2.77
CA ALA A 311 12.86 7.47 2.88
C ALA A 311 12.95 8.54 1.81
N LYS A 312 13.35 9.74 2.19
CA LYS A 312 13.54 10.90 1.30
C LYS A 312 15.02 11.18 1.13
N LEU A 313 15.46 11.13 -0.11
CA LEU A 313 16.82 11.44 -0.51
C LEU A 313 16.84 12.69 -1.40
N VAL A 314 17.91 13.46 -1.31
CA VAL A 314 18.14 14.62 -2.17
C VAL A 314 19.43 14.40 -2.94
N ARG A 315 19.40 14.66 -4.26
CA ARG A 315 20.60 14.67 -5.10
C ARG A 315 21.36 15.97 -4.90
N LYS A 316 22.64 15.87 -4.52
CA LYS A 316 23.55 17.01 -4.34
C LYS A 316 23.93 17.69 -5.64
#